data_607231095a6e7872382e01b2b7ef1558
#
_entry.id   607231095a6e7872382e01b2b7ef1558
#
_cell.length_a   1.000
_cell.length_b   1.000
_cell.length_c   1.000
_cell.angle_alpha   90.00
_cell.angle_beta   90.00
_cell.angle_gamma   90.00
#
_symmetry.space_group_name_H-M   'P 1'
#
loop_
_entity.id
_entity.type
_entity.pdbx_description
1 polymer ?
#
loop_
_entity_poly.entity_id
_entity_poly.type
_entity_poly.pdbx_seq_one_letter_code
_entity_poly.pdbx_strand_id
1 'polypeptide(L)'
;MGTELYTFVNDLHIFAPNELKIKGDQFNPQLPREYYIGDNLDLINCKKKDVPKVQALIDFLREKYGKRFITGNHEAQRDCDRLVIIKPGIAVIHGDLIFWGADKSERYRRKDHGAGFLKRGLWVNALESLEAGYDRKISKEDLIRFDYLCEKYSVHEIIVGHLHPHETITTVSPKGNTLIVLKRGVNQLWL
;
A
#
# COMPACT_ATOMS: atom_id res chain seq x y z
N MET A 1 15.10 -7.87 23.16
CA MET A 1 15.40 -7.49 21.78
C MET A 1 15.37 -5.96 21.72
N GLY A 2 16.36 -5.31 21.11
CA GLY A 2 16.38 -3.85 21.02
C GLY A 2 15.30 -3.36 20.04
N THR A 3 14.72 -2.19 20.30
CA THR A 3 13.86 -1.47 19.36
C THR A 3 14.71 -0.95 18.20
N GLU A 4 14.23 -1.09 17.00
CA GLU A 4 14.92 -0.69 15.77
C GLU A 4 14.03 0.25 14.95
N LEU A 5 14.64 1.26 14.32
CA LEU A 5 13.90 2.21 13.48
C LEU A 5 13.63 1.61 12.10
N TYR A 6 12.37 1.61 11.69
CA TYR A 6 11.89 1.22 10.37
C TYR A 6 11.32 2.43 9.64
N THR A 7 11.57 2.49 8.34
CA THR A 7 11.00 3.53 7.47
C THR A 7 10.02 2.90 6.49
N PHE A 8 8.84 3.46 6.38
CA PHE A 8 7.77 3.02 5.49
C PHE A 8 7.38 4.13 4.55
N VAL A 9 7.34 3.84 3.26
CA VAL A 9 6.90 4.75 2.20
C VAL A 9 5.65 4.16 1.55
N ASN A 10 4.54 4.88 1.58
CA ASN A 10 3.27 4.37 1.10
C ASN A 10 2.41 5.42 0.40
N ASP A 11 1.58 4.96 -0.53
CA ASP A 11 0.48 5.71 -1.16
C ASP A 11 0.92 7.04 -1.82
N LEU A 12 2.09 7.08 -2.46
CA LEU A 12 2.59 8.30 -3.14
C LEU A 12 1.80 8.62 -4.40
N HIS A 13 1.22 7.62 -5.06
CA HIS A 13 0.44 7.73 -6.31
C HIS A 13 1.17 8.53 -7.40
N ILE A 14 2.38 8.13 -7.72
CA ILE A 14 3.17 8.73 -8.80
C ILE A 14 2.69 8.14 -10.13
N PHE A 15 2.01 8.93 -10.97
CA PHE A 15 1.47 8.49 -12.27
C PHE A 15 2.14 9.16 -13.47
N ALA A 16 3.08 10.09 -13.25
CA ALA A 16 3.82 10.72 -14.32
C ALA A 16 5.32 10.73 -14.01
N PRO A 17 6.19 10.46 -15.00
CA PRO A 17 7.65 10.47 -14.81
C PRO A 17 8.21 11.80 -14.26
N ASN A 18 7.52 12.91 -14.53
CA ASN A 18 7.91 14.24 -14.04
C ASN A 18 7.73 14.37 -12.51
N GLU A 19 6.78 13.65 -11.94
CA GLU A 19 6.50 13.68 -10.49
C GLU A 19 7.59 12.98 -9.70
N LEU A 20 8.33 12.06 -10.32
CA LEU A 20 9.50 11.42 -9.71
C LEU A 20 10.60 12.41 -9.34
N LYS A 21 10.75 13.50 -10.11
CA LYS A 21 11.71 14.57 -9.77
C LYS A 21 11.28 15.35 -8.52
N ILE A 22 9.97 15.50 -8.34
CA ILE A 22 9.39 16.27 -7.21
C ILE A 22 9.30 15.39 -5.95
N LYS A 23 8.98 14.11 -6.14
CA LYS A 23 8.80 13.15 -5.04
C LYS A 23 10.01 12.22 -4.85
N GLY A 24 11.06 12.40 -5.68
CA GLY A 24 12.24 11.53 -5.71
C GLY A 24 13.03 11.49 -4.41
N ASP A 25 13.01 12.58 -3.64
CA ASP A 25 13.65 12.64 -2.32
C ASP A 25 12.98 11.70 -1.30
N GLN A 26 11.74 11.28 -1.56
CA GLN A 26 11.03 10.29 -0.74
C GLN A 26 11.50 8.85 -1.02
N PHE A 27 12.17 8.62 -2.16
CA PHE A 27 12.84 7.36 -2.50
C PHE A 27 14.34 7.42 -2.14
N ASN A 28 14.67 7.79 -0.89
CA ASN A 28 16.06 7.85 -0.45
C ASN A 28 16.55 6.44 -0.06
N PRO A 29 17.42 5.79 -0.88
CA PRO A 29 17.88 4.42 -0.62
C PRO A 29 18.84 4.29 0.57
N GLN A 30 19.14 5.37 1.28
CA GLN A 30 20.08 5.38 2.40
C GLN A 30 19.40 5.19 3.76
N LEU A 31 18.04 5.18 3.80
CA LEU A 31 17.34 4.96 5.05
C LEU A 31 17.41 3.47 5.46
N PRO A 32 17.82 3.15 6.68
CA PRO A 32 17.90 1.79 7.14
C PRO A 32 16.49 1.17 7.18
N ARG A 33 16.38 -0.09 6.73
CA ARG A 33 15.13 -0.88 6.81
C ARG A 33 13.92 -0.20 6.17
N GLU A 34 14.12 0.33 4.98
CA GLU A 34 13.09 0.99 4.19
C GLU A 34 12.18 -0.01 3.51
N TYR A 35 10.86 0.16 3.67
CA TYR A 35 9.82 -0.62 3.01
C TYR A 35 8.89 0.29 2.20
N TYR A 36 8.60 -0.12 0.98
CA TYR A 36 7.61 0.51 0.10
C TYR A 36 6.32 -0.28 0.18
N ILE A 37 5.25 0.35 0.71
CA ILE A 37 3.98 -0.32 0.99
C ILE A 37 2.91 0.16 0.02
N GLY A 38 2.91 -0.39 -1.19
CA GLY A 38 1.86 -0.25 -2.19
C GLY A 38 1.46 1.17 -2.60
N ASP A 39 0.87 1.25 -3.79
CA ASP A 39 0.32 2.46 -4.41
C ASP A 39 1.30 3.65 -4.46
N ASN A 40 2.61 3.36 -4.45
CA ASN A 40 3.63 4.37 -4.64
C ASN A 40 3.72 4.80 -6.11
N LEU A 41 3.43 3.88 -7.03
CA LEU A 41 3.37 4.11 -8.47
C LEU A 41 1.96 3.77 -8.96
N ASP A 42 1.39 4.63 -9.79
CA ASP A 42 0.00 4.49 -10.22
C ASP A 42 -0.12 4.17 -11.71
N LEU A 43 -0.16 2.88 -12.04
CA LEU A 43 -0.41 2.39 -13.39
C LEU A 43 -1.85 2.62 -13.85
N ILE A 44 -2.80 2.67 -12.91
CA ILE A 44 -4.22 2.78 -13.23
C ILE A 44 -4.54 4.15 -13.79
N ASN A 45 -4.01 5.20 -13.15
CA ASN A 45 -4.31 6.59 -13.51
C ASN A 45 -3.26 7.21 -14.46
N CYS A 46 -2.16 6.52 -14.79
CA CYS A 46 -1.18 7.06 -15.72
C CYS A 46 -1.73 7.12 -17.16
N LYS A 47 -1.20 8.06 -17.96
CA LYS A 47 -1.55 8.15 -19.37
C LYS A 47 -1.03 6.92 -20.11
N LYS A 48 -1.78 6.40 -21.08
CA LYS A 48 -1.41 5.22 -21.89
C LYS A 48 0.03 5.27 -22.42
N LYS A 49 0.51 6.44 -22.86
CA LYS A 49 1.88 6.64 -23.34
C LYS A 49 2.96 6.51 -22.25
N ASP A 50 2.59 6.71 -20.99
CA ASP A 50 3.50 6.69 -19.85
C ASP A 50 3.52 5.32 -19.14
N VAL A 51 2.55 4.44 -19.43
CA VAL A 51 2.47 3.07 -18.85
C VAL A 51 3.79 2.31 -18.95
N PRO A 52 4.47 2.23 -20.11
CA PRO A 52 5.73 1.50 -20.19
C PRO A 52 6.82 2.07 -19.29
N LYS A 53 6.86 3.38 -19.08
CA LYS A 53 7.85 4.04 -18.23
C LYS A 53 7.58 3.79 -16.74
N VAL A 54 6.31 3.87 -16.35
CA VAL A 54 5.90 3.58 -14.96
C VAL A 54 6.13 2.11 -14.66
N GLN A 55 5.81 1.21 -15.60
CA GLN A 55 6.07 -0.23 -15.44
C GLN A 55 7.57 -0.52 -15.30
N ALA A 56 8.41 0.04 -16.16
CA ALA A 56 9.86 -0.13 -16.07
C ALA A 56 10.42 0.36 -14.71
N LEU A 57 9.83 1.40 -14.15
CA LEU A 57 10.21 1.88 -12.83
C LEU A 57 9.76 0.91 -11.72
N ILE A 58 8.56 0.35 -11.81
CA ILE A 58 8.09 -0.69 -10.86
C ILE A 58 9.07 -1.88 -10.89
N ASP A 59 9.42 -2.35 -12.08
CA ASP A 59 10.33 -3.48 -12.26
C ASP A 59 11.71 -3.18 -11.67
N PHE A 60 12.25 -1.98 -11.91
CA PHE A 60 13.51 -1.51 -11.32
C PHE A 60 13.45 -1.47 -9.78
N LEU A 61 12.37 -0.92 -9.20
CA LEU A 61 12.21 -0.86 -7.75
C LEU A 61 12.06 -2.24 -7.13
N ARG A 62 11.36 -3.15 -7.81
CA ARG A 62 11.23 -4.55 -7.37
C ARG A 62 12.57 -5.27 -7.38
N GLU A 63 13.36 -5.11 -8.43
CA GLU A 63 14.71 -5.68 -8.51
C GLU A 63 15.60 -5.12 -7.39
N LYS A 64 15.56 -3.80 -7.18
CA LYS A 64 16.40 -3.10 -6.20
C LYS A 64 16.03 -3.43 -4.75
N TYR A 65 14.74 -3.45 -4.43
CA TYR A 65 14.26 -3.60 -3.04
C TYR A 65 13.76 -5.00 -2.70
N GLY A 66 13.51 -5.85 -3.70
CA GLY A 66 13.01 -7.21 -3.51
C GLY A 66 11.73 -7.23 -2.69
N LYS A 67 11.67 -8.08 -1.66
CA LYS A 67 10.51 -8.22 -0.77
C LYS A 67 10.14 -6.95 0.01
N ARG A 68 11.00 -5.94 0.04
CA ARG A 68 10.70 -4.65 0.67
C ARG A 68 9.84 -3.74 -0.21
N PHE A 69 9.61 -4.12 -1.47
CA PHE A 69 8.69 -3.45 -2.37
C PHE A 69 7.38 -4.24 -2.45
N ILE A 70 6.41 -3.86 -1.62
CA ILE A 70 5.08 -4.48 -1.53
C ILE A 70 4.16 -3.70 -2.45
N THR A 71 3.53 -4.38 -3.42
CA THR A 71 2.64 -3.71 -4.37
C THR A 71 1.25 -3.50 -3.81
N GLY A 72 0.68 -2.34 -4.11
CA GLY A 72 -0.72 -2.01 -3.86
C GLY A 72 -1.65 -2.39 -5.03
N ASN A 73 -2.87 -1.93 -4.95
CA ASN A 73 -3.88 -2.19 -5.98
C ASN A 73 -3.67 -1.32 -7.23
N HIS A 74 -3.00 -0.18 -7.15
CA HIS A 74 -2.70 0.70 -8.29
C HIS A 74 -1.47 0.25 -9.11
N GLU A 75 -0.58 -0.52 -8.53
CA GLU A 75 0.57 -1.11 -9.23
C GLU A 75 0.23 -2.42 -9.92
N ALA A 76 -0.92 -3.00 -9.63
CA ALA A 76 -1.65 -4.08 -10.32
C ALA A 76 -0.82 -5.27 -10.84
N GLN A 77 0.16 -5.73 -10.10
CA GLN A 77 0.90 -6.92 -10.46
C GLN A 77 0.35 -8.16 -9.76
N ARG A 78 0.13 -9.23 -10.56
CA ARG A 78 -0.48 -10.48 -10.09
C ARG A 78 0.39 -11.29 -9.14
N ASP A 79 1.72 -11.18 -9.27
CA ASP A 79 2.70 -12.10 -8.68
C ASP A 79 3.56 -11.47 -7.59
N CYS A 80 3.01 -10.51 -6.84
CA CYS A 80 3.78 -9.82 -5.82
C CYS A 80 3.42 -10.30 -4.43
N ASP A 81 4.43 -10.33 -3.56
CA ASP A 81 4.24 -10.56 -2.14
C ASP A 81 3.28 -9.50 -1.59
N ARG A 82 2.09 -9.93 -1.21
CA ARG A 82 1.06 -9.04 -0.67
C ARG A 82 1.28 -8.78 0.81
N LEU A 83 1.99 -9.67 1.50
CA LEU A 83 2.31 -9.57 2.92
C LEU A 83 3.75 -10.01 3.14
N VAL A 84 4.51 -9.21 3.87
CA VAL A 84 5.90 -9.48 4.24
C VAL A 84 6.05 -9.47 5.74
N ILE A 85 6.58 -10.55 6.31
CA ILE A 85 6.94 -10.60 7.73
C ILE A 85 8.29 -9.89 7.88
N ILE A 86 8.31 -8.80 8.65
CA ILE A 86 9.50 -7.97 8.87
C ILE A 86 10.24 -8.32 10.16
N LYS A 87 9.50 -8.81 11.13
CA LYS A 87 9.98 -9.36 12.41
C LYS A 87 9.07 -10.52 12.85
N PRO A 88 9.51 -11.40 13.76
CA PRO A 88 8.62 -12.38 14.38
C PRO A 88 7.38 -11.70 14.95
N GLY A 89 6.21 -12.09 14.46
CA GLY A 89 4.92 -11.54 14.89
C GLY A 89 4.50 -10.23 14.26
N ILE A 90 5.33 -9.57 13.43
CA ILE A 90 5.02 -8.28 12.77
C ILE A 90 5.08 -8.44 11.25
N ALA A 91 4.01 -8.06 10.57
CA ALA A 91 3.93 -8.07 9.12
C ALA A 91 3.56 -6.70 8.54
N VAL A 92 3.84 -6.55 7.25
CA VAL A 92 3.51 -5.37 6.45
C VAL A 92 2.71 -5.80 5.23
N ILE A 93 1.67 -5.07 4.88
CA ILE A 93 0.81 -5.28 3.70
C ILE A 93 0.28 -3.93 3.22
N HIS A 94 -0.10 -3.81 1.93
CA HIS A 94 -0.69 -2.56 1.45
C HIS A 94 -1.99 -2.19 2.20
N GLY A 95 -2.89 -3.12 2.45
CA GLY A 95 -4.12 -2.89 3.21
C GLY A 95 -5.40 -3.18 2.44
N ASP A 96 -5.38 -3.23 1.12
CA ASP A 96 -6.54 -3.51 0.27
C ASP A 96 -7.25 -4.83 0.64
N LEU A 97 -6.52 -5.85 1.09
CA LEU A 97 -7.11 -7.11 1.58
C LEU A 97 -7.93 -6.94 2.86
N ILE A 98 -7.52 -6.02 3.73
CA ILE A 98 -8.23 -5.73 4.99
C ILE A 98 -9.46 -4.87 4.70
N PHE A 99 -9.28 -3.77 3.99
CA PHE A 99 -10.31 -2.75 3.84
C PHE A 99 -11.33 -3.04 2.74
N TRP A 100 -10.94 -3.79 1.71
CA TRP A 100 -11.83 -4.18 0.60
C TRP A 100 -12.21 -5.64 0.59
N GLY A 101 -11.40 -6.51 1.23
CA GLY A 101 -11.51 -7.95 1.14
C GLY A 101 -10.91 -8.51 -0.16
N ALA A 102 -10.70 -9.83 -0.19
CA ALA A 102 -9.97 -10.51 -1.25
C ALA A 102 -10.60 -10.35 -2.65
N ASP A 103 -11.93 -10.52 -2.76
CA ASP A 103 -12.62 -10.49 -4.06
C ASP A 103 -12.60 -9.11 -4.72
N LYS A 104 -12.78 -8.05 -3.93
CA LYS A 104 -12.76 -6.67 -4.45
C LYS A 104 -11.34 -6.28 -4.83
N SER A 105 -10.35 -6.58 -3.97
CA SER A 105 -8.93 -6.36 -4.23
C SER A 105 -8.49 -7.05 -5.52
N GLU A 106 -8.85 -8.33 -5.70
CA GLU A 106 -8.50 -9.10 -6.89
C GLU A 106 -9.15 -8.54 -8.16
N ARG A 107 -10.45 -8.20 -8.11
CA ARG A 107 -11.13 -7.55 -9.25
C ARG A 107 -10.48 -6.24 -9.65
N TYR A 108 -10.01 -5.45 -8.67
CA TYR A 108 -9.35 -4.19 -8.94
C TYR A 108 -8.00 -4.39 -9.61
N ARG A 109 -7.21 -5.34 -9.13
CA ARG A 109 -5.88 -5.68 -9.68
C ARG A 109 -5.95 -6.25 -11.11
N ARG A 110 -7.10 -6.80 -11.53
CA ARG A 110 -7.33 -7.31 -12.90
C ARG A 110 -7.76 -6.23 -13.90
N LYS A 111 -7.99 -4.98 -13.47
CA LYS A 111 -8.40 -3.92 -14.38
C LYS A 111 -7.27 -3.58 -15.36
N ASP A 112 -7.64 -3.34 -16.62
CA ASP A 112 -6.68 -2.93 -17.65
C ASP A 112 -6.02 -1.60 -17.32
N HIS A 113 -4.70 -1.55 -17.42
CA HIS A 113 -3.92 -0.35 -17.20
C HIS A 113 -4.02 0.60 -18.39
N GLY A 114 -3.99 1.93 -18.11
CA GLY A 114 -3.96 2.94 -19.14
C GLY A 114 -5.23 3.06 -19.99
N ALA A 115 -6.34 2.46 -19.59
CA ALA A 115 -7.64 2.74 -20.21
C ALA A 115 -8.09 4.12 -19.79
N GLY A 116 -7.79 5.10 -20.62
CA GLY A 116 -7.80 6.55 -20.41
C GLY A 116 -8.88 7.10 -19.47
N PHE A 117 -8.51 8.16 -18.79
CA PHE A 117 -9.28 8.97 -17.85
C PHE A 117 -10.77 9.18 -18.21
N LEU A 118 -11.14 9.28 -19.48
CA LEU A 118 -12.52 9.48 -19.93
C LEU A 118 -13.43 8.25 -19.77
N LYS A 119 -12.92 7.02 -19.79
CA LYS A 119 -13.71 5.79 -19.54
C LYS A 119 -13.74 5.38 -18.05
N ARG A 120 -12.76 5.84 -17.27
CA ARG A 120 -12.65 5.59 -15.83
C ARG A 120 -12.96 6.82 -14.97
N GLY A 121 -12.82 8.02 -15.55
CA GLY A 121 -12.50 9.25 -14.85
C GLY A 121 -13.56 9.80 -13.93
N LEU A 122 -14.84 9.65 -14.18
CA LEU A 122 -15.84 10.26 -13.30
C LEU A 122 -16.38 9.28 -12.24
N TRP A 123 -16.57 8.02 -12.58
CA TRP A 123 -17.20 7.05 -11.69
C TRP A 123 -16.21 6.35 -10.76
N VAL A 124 -15.03 6.00 -11.26
CA VAL A 124 -14.03 5.28 -10.44
C VAL A 124 -13.38 6.23 -9.45
N ASN A 125 -12.98 7.43 -9.90
CA ASN A 125 -12.39 8.43 -8.99
C ASN A 125 -13.40 8.96 -7.95
N ALA A 126 -14.68 9.08 -8.31
CA ALA A 126 -15.70 9.45 -7.33
C ALA A 126 -15.98 8.33 -6.33
N LEU A 127 -16.03 7.07 -6.77
CA LEU A 127 -16.18 5.92 -5.88
C LEU A 127 -14.92 5.69 -5.03
N GLU A 128 -13.73 5.85 -5.61
CA GLU A 128 -12.47 5.75 -4.88
C GLU A 128 -12.30 6.89 -3.87
N SER A 129 -12.66 8.12 -4.23
CA SER A 129 -12.66 9.26 -3.31
C SER A 129 -13.70 9.11 -2.19
N LEU A 130 -14.83 8.48 -2.46
CA LEU A 130 -15.86 8.19 -1.46
C LEU A 130 -15.51 6.95 -0.60
N GLU A 131 -14.82 5.96 -1.18
CA GLU A 131 -14.43 4.72 -0.48
C GLU A 131 -13.07 4.82 0.20
N ALA A 132 -12.13 5.61 -0.33
CA ALA A 132 -10.85 5.96 0.25
C ALA A 132 -10.90 7.34 0.96
N GLY A 133 -12.07 7.72 1.45
CA GLY A 133 -12.22 8.99 2.17
C GLY A 133 -11.20 9.09 3.29
N TYR A 134 -10.47 10.22 3.30
CA TYR A 134 -9.45 10.55 4.30
C TYR A 134 -9.87 10.37 5.76
N ASP A 135 -11.16 10.09 6.02
CA ASP A 135 -11.76 9.89 7.33
C ASP A 135 -12.54 8.57 7.46
N ARG A 136 -12.28 7.58 6.58
CA ARG A 136 -12.94 6.29 6.73
C ARG A 136 -12.54 5.64 8.06
N LYS A 137 -13.54 5.45 8.93
CA LYS A 137 -13.36 4.70 10.18
C LYS A 137 -13.13 3.21 9.88
N ILE A 138 -12.22 2.60 10.63
CA ILE A 138 -12.00 1.16 10.61
C ILE A 138 -13.28 0.47 11.11
N SER A 139 -13.89 -0.36 10.28
CA SER A 139 -15.13 -1.06 10.59
C SER A 139 -14.88 -2.37 11.36
N LYS A 140 -15.93 -2.95 11.92
CA LYS A 140 -15.85 -4.27 12.54
C LYS A 140 -15.45 -5.35 11.53
N GLU A 141 -15.94 -5.27 10.30
CA GLU A 141 -15.62 -6.19 9.21
C GLU A 141 -14.14 -6.08 8.81
N ASP A 142 -13.56 -4.89 8.82
CA ASP A 142 -12.13 -4.68 8.59
C ASP A 142 -11.31 -5.41 9.67
N LEU A 143 -11.69 -5.28 10.94
CA LEU A 143 -11.01 -5.95 12.06
C LEU A 143 -11.16 -7.48 12.00
N ILE A 144 -12.29 -8.00 11.54
CA ILE A 144 -12.47 -9.44 11.33
C ILE A 144 -11.52 -9.96 10.26
N ARG A 145 -11.41 -9.26 9.10
CA ARG A 145 -10.47 -9.63 8.04
C ARG A 145 -9.02 -9.51 8.49
N PHE A 146 -8.71 -8.47 9.26
CA PHE A 146 -7.41 -8.26 9.86
C PHE A 146 -7.03 -9.42 10.80
N ASP A 147 -7.91 -9.79 11.74
CA ASP A 147 -7.67 -10.91 12.66
C ASP A 147 -7.47 -12.24 11.91
N TYR A 148 -8.23 -12.47 10.83
CA TYR A 148 -8.04 -13.65 9.97
C TYR A 148 -6.63 -13.67 9.34
N LEU A 149 -6.11 -12.51 8.88
CA LEU A 149 -4.76 -12.43 8.35
C LEU A 149 -3.70 -12.67 9.44
N CYS A 150 -3.91 -12.13 10.64
CA CYS A 150 -3.04 -12.38 11.79
C CYS A 150 -2.92 -13.88 12.10
N GLU A 151 -4.03 -14.58 12.16
CA GLU A 151 -4.05 -16.03 12.38
C GLU A 151 -3.37 -16.78 11.23
N LYS A 152 -3.75 -16.48 10.00
CA LYS A 152 -3.22 -17.14 8.78
C LYS A 152 -1.71 -17.08 8.68
N TYR A 153 -1.10 -15.94 9.08
CA TYR A 153 0.34 -15.69 8.94
C TYR A 153 1.09 -15.80 10.28
N SER A 154 0.41 -16.16 11.36
CA SER A 154 0.98 -16.29 12.71
C SER A 154 1.67 -15.00 13.17
N VAL A 155 1.01 -13.86 12.95
CA VAL A 155 1.44 -12.54 13.40
C VAL A 155 0.40 -11.91 14.34
N HIS A 156 0.83 -10.95 15.15
CA HIS A 156 -0.04 -10.23 16.07
C HIS A 156 -0.07 -8.72 15.81
N GLU A 157 0.77 -8.26 14.87
CA GLU A 157 0.79 -6.88 14.43
C GLU A 157 0.88 -6.82 12.91
N ILE A 158 0.05 -5.95 12.28
CA ILE A 158 0.14 -5.66 10.84
C ILE A 158 0.17 -4.15 10.63
N ILE A 159 1.15 -3.71 9.84
CA ILE A 159 1.34 -2.33 9.41
C ILE A 159 0.82 -2.19 7.98
N VAL A 160 -0.02 -1.18 7.71
CA VAL A 160 -0.68 -0.99 6.42
C VAL A 160 -0.69 0.48 5.98
N GLY A 161 -0.81 0.70 4.66
CA GLY A 161 -1.18 1.97 4.03
C GLY A 161 -2.67 2.02 3.66
N HIS A 162 -3.00 2.46 2.44
CA HIS A 162 -4.27 2.39 1.72
C HIS A 162 -5.37 3.38 2.17
N LEU A 163 -5.61 3.60 3.46
CA LEU A 163 -6.71 4.49 3.91
C LEU A 163 -6.37 5.97 3.92
N HIS A 164 -5.12 6.34 3.73
CA HIS A 164 -4.62 7.73 3.72
C HIS A 164 -5.08 8.60 4.90
N PRO A 165 -5.04 8.16 6.16
CA PRO A 165 -5.43 9.01 7.28
C PRO A 165 -4.49 10.22 7.39
N HIS A 166 -4.96 11.30 8.02
CA HIS A 166 -4.13 12.49 8.28
C HIS A 166 -2.97 12.19 9.22
N GLU A 167 -3.18 11.27 10.18
CA GLU A 167 -2.17 10.81 11.12
C GLU A 167 -2.16 9.28 11.14
N THR A 168 -1.04 8.69 11.53
CA THR A 168 -0.94 7.25 11.72
C THR A 168 -1.88 6.81 12.83
N ILE A 169 -2.73 5.83 12.53
CA ILE A 169 -3.74 5.29 13.46
C ILE A 169 -3.26 3.95 13.98
N THR A 170 -3.30 3.78 15.30
CA THR A 170 -3.09 2.47 15.93
C THR A 170 -4.39 2.03 16.57
N THR A 171 -4.82 0.81 16.29
CA THR A 171 -6.00 0.20 16.89
C THR A 171 -5.74 -1.25 17.29
N VAL A 172 -6.46 -1.72 18.28
CA VAL A 172 -6.39 -3.11 18.75
C VAL A 172 -7.70 -3.81 18.41
N SER A 173 -7.60 -4.98 17.81
CA SER A 173 -8.77 -5.79 17.48
C SER A 173 -9.36 -6.47 18.72
N PRO A 174 -10.59 -7.04 18.63
CA PRO A 174 -11.17 -7.84 19.70
C PRO A 174 -10.34 -9.05 20.11
N LYS A 175 -9.48 -9.58 19.22
CA LYS A 175 -8.54 -10.69 19.52
C LYS A 175 -7.21 -10.22 20.12
N GLY A 176 -7.04 -8.92 20.37
CA GLY A 176 -5.82 -8.35 20.96
C GLY A 176 -4.69 -8.11 19.95
N ASN A 177 -4.93 -8.27 18.64
CA ASN A 177 -3.94 -7.96 17.62
C ASN A 177 -3.87 -6.46 17.33
N THR A 178 -2.69 -5.94 16.98
CA THR A 178 -2.45 -4.52 16.72
C THR A 178 -2.45 -4.22 15.22
N LEU A 179 -3.31 -3.32 14.77
CA LEU A 179 -3.35 -2.78 13.41
C LEU A 179 -2.80 -1.35 13.41
N ILE A 180 -1.75 -1.10 12.62
CA ILE A 180 -1.17 0.23 12.44
C ILE A 180 -1.46 0.68 11.00
N VAL A 181 -2.27 1.73 10.84
CA VAL A 181 -2.58 2.34 9.54
C VAL A 181 -1.75 3.59 9.38
N LEU A 182 -0.82 3.56 8.43
CA LEU A 182 0.11 4.65 8.18
C LEU A 182 -0.58 5.82 7.48
N LYS A 183 -0.22 7.04 7.84
CA LYS A 183 -0.54 8.21 7.02
C LYS A 183 0.16 8.11 5.67
N ARG A 184 -0.37 8.80 4.66
CA ARG A 184 0.24 8.87 3.34
C ARG A 184 1.67 9.44 3.38
N GLY A 185 2.59 8.86 2.63
CA GLY A 185 3.96 9.35 2.48
C GLY A 185 4.98 8.57 3.31
N VAL A 186 5.94 9.27 3.90
CA VAL A 186 7.03 8.67 4.68
C VAL A 186 6.66 8.59 6.15
N ASN A 187 6.80 7.42 6.74
CA ASN A 187 6.55 7.15 8.16
C ASN A 187 7.76 6.47 8.78
N GLN A 188 8.03 6.76 10.04
CA GLN A 188 9.08 6.10 10.81
C GLN A 188 8.48 5.52 12.09
N LEU A 189 8.73 4.24 12.33
CA LEU A 189 8.27 3.53 13.52
C LEU A 189 9.44 2.85 14.21
N TRP A 190 9.44 2.88 15.53
CA TRP A 190 10.31 2.07 16.37
C TRP A 190 9.61 0.75 16.67
N LEU A 191 10.17 -0.36 16.21
CA LEU A 191 9.61 -1.70 16.36
C LEU A 191 10.53 -2.62 17.16
#